data_074c65e1e8b27ee79d3759f0626732d8
#
_entry.id   074c65e1e8b27ee79d3759f0626732d8
#
_cell.length_a   1.000
_cell.length_b   1.000
_cell.length_c   1.000
_cell.angle_alpha   90.00
_cell.angle_beta   90.00
_cell.angle_gamma   90.00
#
_symmetry.space_group_name_H-M   'P 1'
#
loop_
_entity.id
_entity.type
_entity.pdbx_description
1 polymer ?
#
loop_
_entity_poly.entity_id
_entity_poly.type
_entity_poly.pdbx_seq_one_letter_code
_entity_poly.pdbx_strand_id
1 'polypeptide(L)'
;MEKRRVVITGLGTVNPTGNSVAESWAAVRRGECGVGPITRYDTSNSKVKLAAEVKNFDPAARIDKREARKMARFTQFAVAAAAEAIEDAALNLEQEDPTRCATIISSGIGGLPIMEEECLKGEAKGYDKVSPFFVPMTIANMAAGQVAIRFGLKGMCTSPVTACAGAESCISPLGVGGFTSMKALNPTDDPARASIPFDAERGGFVIGEGAGILVLEELGHAQARGARIYAEVVGYGSNCDAYHFTAPAPGGAGGADCMRLALRDAGVQPEAVGYINAHGTGTHLNDSCETAAIKAVFGEHAYKLAVSSTKSMTGHLLGAAGGVEGVFTALALHDGYLPATVNLRVPDPECDLNYLPNEGAERQVEYAISDSLGFGGHNACVVFKHWEG
;
A
#
# COMPACT_ATOMS: atom_id res chain seq x y z
N MET A 1 1.11 -28.77 -15.68
CA MET A 1 0.93 -27.52 -16.44
C MET A 1 2.09 -26.61 -16.05
N GLU A 2 2.76 -26.06 -17.04
CA GLU A 2 3.80 -25.06 -16.78
C GLU A 2 3.17 -23.81 -16.12
N LYS A 3 3.84 -23.26 -15.09
CA LYS A 3 3.34 -22.08 -14.35
C LYS A 3 3.41 -20.88 -15.30
N ARG A 4 2.31 -20.14 -15.46
CA ARG A 4 2.32 -18.91 -16.27
C ARG A 4 3.20 -17.87 -15.61
N ARG A 5 4.04 -17.22 -16.39
CA ARG A 5 4.82 -16.07 -15.91
C ARG A 5 3.97 -14.83 -15.97
N VAL A 6 4.02 -14.03 -14.89
CA VAL A 6 3.23 -12.82 -14.73
C VAL A 6 4.16 -11.62 -14.60
N VAL A 7 3.94 -10.61 -15.42
CA VAL A 7 4.74 -9.39 -15.46
C VAL A 7 3.93 -8.15 -15.16
N ILE A 8 4.59 -7.11 -14.68
CA ILE A 8 4.00 -5.79 -14.42
C ILE A 8 4.30 -4.90 -15.62
N THR A 9 3.25 -4.44 -16.30
CA THR A 9 3.36 -3.63 -17.51
C THR A 9 2.91 -2.20 -17.32
N GLY A 10 2.15 -1.89 -16.25
CA GLY A 10 1.71 -0.54 -15.96
C GLY A 10 1.58 -0.29 -14.48
N LEU A 11 1.85 0.94 -14.10
CA LEU A 11 1.84 1.45 -12.73
C LEU A 11 0.96 2.69 -12.62
N GLY A 12 0.24 2.82 -11.52
CA GLY A 12 -0.52 4.03 -11.21
C GLY A 12 -0.61 4.23 -9.70
N THR A 13 -0.51 5.47 -9.25
CA THR A 13 -0.61 5.78 -7.82
C THR A 13 -1.11 7.18 -7.56
N VAL A 14 -1.83 7.31 -6.45
CA VAL A 14 -2.15 8.56 -5.78
C VAL A 14 -1.85 8.36 -4.31
N ASN A 15 -0.92 9.12 -3.76
CA ASN A 15 -0.52 8.96 -2.36
C ASN A 15 0.03 10.28 -1.79
N PRO A 16 0.38 10.39 -0.50
CA PRO A 16 0.81 11.64 0.12
C PRO A 16 2.07 12.28 -0.47
N THR A 17 2.87 11.52 -1.24
CA THR A 17 4.08 12.02 -1.90
C THR A 17 3.86 12.47 -3.35
N GLY A 18 2.68 12.18 -3.96
CA GLY A 18 2.34 12.62 -5.32
C GLY A 18 1.03 12.07 -5.83
N ASN A 19 0.49 12.71 -6.87
CA ASN A 19 -0.77 12.34 -7.54
C ASN A 19 -0.54 11.53 -8.83
N SER A 20 0.71 11.11 -9.07
CA SER A 20 1.12 10.24 -10.17
C SER A 20 2.34 9.41 -9.76
N VAL A 21 2.63 8.36 -10.52
CA VAL A 21 3.83 7.54 -10.35
C VAL A 21 5.10 8.39 -10.44
N ALA A 22 5.18 9.27 -11.45
CA ALA A 22 6.35 10.11 -11.67
C ALA A 22 6.59 11.08 -10.51
N GLU A 23 5.54 11.76 -10.01
CA GLU A 23 5.65 12.67 -8.85
C GLU A 23 6.05 11.90 -7.59
N SER A 24 5.36 10.79 -7.32
CA SER A 24 5.60 9.98 -6.12
C SER A 24 7.01 9.39 -6.10
N TRP A 25 7.45 8.83 -7.22
CA TRP A 25 8.78 8.24 -7.29
C TRP A 25 9.89 9.28 -7.17
N ALA A 26 9.71 10.44 -7.80
CA ALA A 26 10.65 11.55 -7.64
C ALA A 26 10.73 12.03 -6.18
N ALA A 27 9.61 12.14 -5.47
CA ALA A 27 9.57 12.50 -4.06
C ALA A 27 10.23 11.43 -3.16
N VAL A 28 9.94 10.14 -3.43
CA VAL A 28 10.55 9.00 -2.72
C VAL A 28 12.07 8.97 -2.88
N ARG A 29 12.57 9.22 -4.09
CA ARG A 29 14.04 9.32 -4.35
C ARG A 29 14.69 10.49 -3.62
N ARG A 30 13.96 11.57 -3.36
CA ARG A 30 14.47 12.71 -2.55
C ARG A 30 14.26 12.52 -1.05
N GLY A 31 13.62 11.42 -0.61
CA GLY A 31 13.31 11.20 0.80
C GLY A 31 12.25 12.16 1.36
N GLU A 32 11.32 12.65 0.53
CA GLU A 32 10.30 13.60 0.96
C GLU A 32 9.20 12.94 1.79
N CYS A 33 8.96 13.45 2.99
CA CYS A 33 7.92 12.97 3.88
C CYS A 33 6.58 13.66 3.58
N GLY A 34 5.54 12.87 3.32
CA GLY A 34 4.17 13.35 3.05
C GLY A 34 3.35 13.68 4.30
N VAL A 35 3.88 13.40 5.50
CA VAL A 35 3.20 13.66 6.77
C VAL A 35 3.07 15.15 7.05
N GLY A 36 1.92 15.57 7.56
CA GLY A 36 1.66 16.95 7.93
C GLY A 36 0.43 17.08 8.82
N PRO A 37 0.07 18.30 9.23
CA PRO A 37 -1.16 18.54 9.99
C PRO A 37 -2.40 18.05 9.24
N ILE A 38 -3.34 17.46 9.97
CA ILE A 38 -4.65 17.10 9.43
C ILE A 38 -5.40 18.39 9.07
N THR A 39 -5.88 18.46 7.83
CA THR A 39 -6.59 19.63 7.30
C THR A 39 -8.08 19.40 7.08
N ARG A 40 -8.55 18.16 7.16
CA ARG A 40 -9.93 17.75 6.82
C ARG A 40 -10.96 18.05 7.87
N TYR A 41 -10.53 18.20 9.12
CA TYR A 41 -11.41 18.53 10.24
C TYR A 41 -10.64 19.25 11.35
N ASP A 42 -11.35 19.88 12.28
CA ASP A 42 -10.74 20.55 13.44
C ASP A 42 -10.17 19.53 14.42
N THR A 43 -8.84 19.55 14.60
CA THR A 43 -8.10 18.66 15.49
C THR A 43 -7.83 19.25 16.86
N SER A 44 -8.42 20.41 17.24
CA SER A 44 -8.17 21.10 18.52
C SER A 44 -8.40 20.20 19.73
N ASN A 45 -9.37 19.30 19.65
CA ASN A 45 -9.71 18.32 20.69
C ASN A 45 -9.12 16.91 20.43
N SER A 46 -8.26 16.75 19.42
CA SER A 46 -7.63 15.47 19.09
C SER A 46 -6.24 15.35 19.70
N LYS A 47 -5.90 14.16 20.22
CA LYS A 47 -4.53 13.85 20.65
C LYS A 47 -3.58 13.67 19.47
N VAL A 48 -4.10 13.16 18.35
CA VAL A 48 -3.35 12.99 17.12
C VAL A 48 -3.76 14.09 16.14
N LYS A 49 -2.79 14.85 15.67
CA LYS A 49 -2.99 16.02 14.80
C LYS A 49 -2.31 15.89 13.45
N LEU A 50 -1.55 14.81 13.25
CA LEU A 50 -0.80 14.56 12.04
C LEU A 50 -1.38 13.35 11.27
N ALA A 51 -1.37 13.47 9.93
CA ALA A 51 -1.69 12.40 9.00
C ALA A 51 -0.89 12.59 7.71
N ALA A 52 -0.87 11.57 6.88
CA ALA A 52 -0.33 11.64 5.53
C ALA A 52 -1.50 11.77 4.54
N GLU A 53 -1.97 12.99 4.34
CA GLU A 53 -3.05 13.33 3.42
C GLU A 53 -2.56 13.44 1.98
N VAL A 54 -3.36 12.99 1.03
CA VAL A 54 -3.15 13.29 -0.39
C VAL A 54 -3.44 14.76 -0.64
N LYS A 55 -2.45 15.48 -1.15
CA LYS A 55 -2.47 16.93 -1.36
C LYS A 55 -2.85 17.26 -2.81
N ASN A 56 -3.60 18.35 -3.02
CA ASN A 56 -3.91 18.91 -4.36
C ASN A 56 -4.55 17.91 -5.34
N PHE A 57 -5.22 16.87 -4.85
CA PHE A 57 -5.90 15.91 -5.72
C PHE A 57 -7.16 16.53 -6.33
N ASP A 58 -7.18 16.64 -7.66
CA ASP A 58 -8.36 17.00 -8.43
C ASP A 58 -8.90 15.76 -9.16
N PRO A 59 -10.01 15.18 -8.70
CA PRO A 59 -10.60 14.03 -9.38
C PRO A 59 -11.01 14.36 -10.82
N ALA A 60 -11.32 15.64 -11.14
CA ALA A 60 -11.75 16.05 -12.47
C ALA A 60 -10.64 15.94 -13.52
N ALA A 61 -9.38 15.81 -13.12
CA ALA A 61 -8.29 15.55 -14.05
C ALA A 61 -8.43 14.20 -14.78
N ARG A 62 -9.09 13.22 -14.14
CA ARG A 62 -9.22 11.85 -14.68
C ARG A 62 -10.64 11.27 -14.60
N ILE A 63 -11.58 11.92 -13.90
CA ILE A 63 -12.94 11.42 -13.66
C ILE A 63 -13.94 12.52 -14.02
N ASP A 64 -15.02 12.18 -14.73
CA ASP A 64 -16.10 13.16 -14.96
C ASP A 64 -16.63 13.70 -13.63
N LYS A 65 -16.88 15.02 -13.55
CA LYS A 65 -17.31 15.70 -12.31
C LYS A 65 -18.61 15.16 -11.74
N ARG A 66 -19.55 14.70 -12.58
CA ARG A 66 -20.83 14.15 -12.11
C ARG A 66 -20.63 12.75 -11.55
N GLU A 67 -19.75 11.95 -12.16
CA GLU A 67 -19.42 10.62 -11.67
C GLU A 67 -18.60 10.69 -10.38
N ALA A 68 -17.62 11.58 -10.29
CA ALA A 68 -16.82 11.78 -9.09
C ALA A 68 -17.68 12.08 -7.84
N ARG A 69 -18.80 12.81 -7.99
CA ARG A 69 -19.73 13.12 -6.89
C ARG A 69 -20.49 11.90 -6.35
N LYS A 70 -20.52 10.80 -7.09
CA LYS A 70 -21.16 9.54 -6.70
C LYS A 70 -20.16 8.55 -6.08
N MET A 71 -18.90 8.94 -5.94
CA MET A 71 -17.79 8.11 -5.44
C MET A 71 -17.25 8.68 -4.15
N ALA A 72 -17.03 7.83 -3.16
CA ALA A 72 -16.20 8.18 -2.02
C ALA A 72 -14.75 8.41 -2.45
N ARG A 73 -13.99 9.13 -1.64
CA ARG A 73 -12.63 9.55 -1.99
C ARG A 73 -11.68 8.38 -2.27
N PHE A 74 -11.77 7.28 -1.50
CA PHE A 74 -10.96 6.09 -1.77
C PHE A 74 -11.24 5.50 -3.16
N THR A 75 -12.51 5.52 -3.60
CA THR A 75 -12.91 5.10 -4.94
C THR A 75 -12.38 6.05 -6.02
N GLN A 76 -12.39 7.37 -5.76
CA GLN A 76 -11.80 8.35 -6.69
C GLN A 76 -10.30 8.12 -6.86
N PHE A 77 -9.56 7.83 -5.79
CA PHE A 77 -8.15 7.47 -5.84
C PHE A 77 -7.92 6.20 -6.67
N ALA A 78 -8.72 5.14 -6.41
CA ALA A 78 -8.61 3.89 -7.17
C ALA A 78 -8.83 4.09 -8.67
N VAL A 79 -9.86 4.85 -9.06
CA VAL A 79 -10.17 5.12 -10.48
C VAL A 79 -9.09 5.98 -11.14
N ALA A 80 -8.54 6.97 -10.42
CA ALA A 80 -7.48 7.82 -10.94
C ALA A 80 -6.16 7.04 -11.13
N ALA A 81 -5.77 6.24 -10.14
CA ALA A 81 -4.58 5.38 -10.23
C ALA A 81 -4.75 4.28 -11.28
N ALA A 82 -5.95 3.67 -11.42
CA ALA A 82 -6.22 2.68 -12.46
C ALA A 82 -6.14 3.29 -13.87
N ALA A 83 -6.64 4.52 -14.05
CA ALA A 83 -6.51 5.23 -15.33
C ALA A 83 -5.03 5.44 -15.68
N GLU A 84 -4.20 5.90 -14.73
CA GLU A 84 -2.76 6.05 -14.93
C GLU A 84 -2.10 4.71 -15.28
N ALA A 85 -2.40 3.63 -14.53
CA ALA A 85 -1.80 2.32 -14.76
C ALA A 85 -2.13 1.74 -16.14
N ILE A 86 -3.36 1.90 -16.62
CA ILE A 86 -3.79 1.44 -17.94
C ILE A 86 -3.10 2.26 -19.06
N GLU A 87 -3.02 3.60 -18.88
CA GLU A 87 -2.29 4.49 -19.79
C GLU A 87 -0.80 4.13 -19.83
N ASP A 88 -0.19 3.93 -18.68
CA ASP A 88 1.23 3.57 -18.55
C ASP A 88 1.54 2.21 -19.16
N ALA A 89 0.63 1.24 -19.02
CA ALA A 89 0.71 -0.06 -19.70
C ALA A 89 0.57 0.05 -21.22
N ALA A 90 0.11 1.18 -21.75
CA ALA A 90 -0.31 1.32 -23.15
C ALA A 90 -1.27 0.20 -23.58
N LEU A 91 -2.17 -0.23 -22.67
CA LEU A 91 -3.10 -1.33 -22.89
C LEU A 91 -4.33 -0.85 -23.65
N ASN A 92 -4.51 -1.36 -24.88
CA ASN A 92 -5.69 -1.06 -25.69
C ASN A 92 -6.85 -2.00 -25.35
N LEU A 93 -7.71 -1.57 -24.43
CA LEU A 93 -8.83 -2.36 -23.93
C LEU A 93 -9.86 -2.73 -25.01
N GLU A 94 -9.90 -2.05 -26.16
CA GLU A 94 -10.79 -2.40 -27.27
C GLU A 94 -10.31 -3.66 -28.02
N GLN A 95 -9.04 -4.01 -27.87
CA GLN A 95 -8.45 -5.20 -28.46
C GLN A 95 -8.41 -6.40 -27.50
N GLU A 96 -8.76 -6.17 -26.24
CA GLU A 96 -8.76 -7.20 -25.21
C GLU A 96 -10.11 -7.91 -25.11
N ASP A 97 -10.09 -9.18 -24.69
CA ASP A 97 -11.31 -9.87 -24.25
C ASP A 97 -11.68 -9.36 -22.85
N PRO A 98 -12.74 -8.55 -22.71
CA PRO A 98 -13.11 -7.96 -21.42
C PRO A 98 -13.44 -9.01 -20.36
N THR A 99 -13.86 -10.22 -20.75
CA THR A 99 -14.17 -11.31 -19.81
C THR A 99 -12.95 -11.93 -19.17
N ARG A 100 -11.76 -11.66 -19.73
CA ARG A 100 -10.46 -12.08 -19.21
C ARG A 100 -9.73 -10.98 -18.44
N CYS A 101 -10.26 -9.76 -18.41
CA CYS A 101 -9.72 -8.64 -17.68
C CYS A 101 -10.33 -8.55 -16.28
N ALA A 102 -9.58 -8.91 -15.26
CA ALA A 102 -10.01 -8.91 -13.87
C ALA A 102 -9.68 -7.59 -13.17
N THR A 103 -10.46 -7.26 -12.12
CA THR A 103 -10.22 -6.12 -11.25
C THR A 103 -10.18 -6.58 -9.79
N ILE A 104 -9.03 -6.40 -9.14
CA ILE A 104 -8.82 -6.77 -7.73
C ILE A 104 -8.31 -5.53 -7.02
N ILE A 105 -9.17 -4.86 -6.25
CA ILE A 105 -8.81 -3.64 -5.51
C ILE A 105 -9.39 -3.74 -4.11
N SER A 106 -8.52 -3.78 -3.13
CA SER A 106 -8.84 -3.89 -1.72
C SER A 106 -9.15 -2.53 -1.08
N SER A 107 -9.92 -2.53 -0.01
CA SER A 107 -10.02 -1.44 0.96
C SER A 107 -10.23 -2.04 2.34
N GLY A 108 -9.57 -1.51 3.35
CA GLY A 108 -9.71 -2.01 4.72
C GLY A 108 -11.01 -1.55 5.39
N ILE A 109 -11.45 -0.32 5.11
CA ILE A 109 -12.56 0.33 5.83
C ILE A 109 -13.65 0.84 4.88
N GLY A 110 -13.33 1.10 3.62
CA GLY A 110 -14.28 1.67 2.66
C GLY A 110 -14.58 3.15 2.92
N GLY A 111 -15.82 3.55 2.73
CA GLY A 111 -16.27 4.95 2.80
C GLY A 111 -16.57 5.45 4.21
N LEU A 112 -15.73 5.22 5.21
CA LEU A 112 -15.95 5.64 6.59
C LEU A 112 -16.29 7.13 6.75
N PRO A 113 -15.59 8.09 6.09
CA PRO A 113 -15.96 9.50 6.19
C PRO A 113 -17.39 9.79 5.69
N ILE A 114 -17.87 9.07 4.67
CA ILE A 114 -19.24 9.17 4.18
C ILE A 114 -20.24 8.62 5.20
N MET A 115 -19.88 7.54 5.92
CA MET A 115 -20.73 7.00 7.00
C MET A 115 -20.91 8.02 8.12
N GLU A 116 -19.84 8.69 8.52
CA GLU A 116 -19.89 9.75 9.54
C GLU A 116 -20.79 10.92 9.08
N GLU A 117 -20.53 11.45 7.89
CA GLU A 117 -21.25 12.60 7.33
C GLU A 117 -22.75 12.33 7.22
N GLU A 118 -23.11 11.20 6.62
CA GLU A 118 -24.52 10.86 6.39
C GLU A 118 -25.25 10.42 7.66
N CYS A 119 -24.53 9.89 8.66
CA CYS A 119 -25.08 9.62 10.00
C CYS A 119 -25.48 10.94 10.67
N LEU A 120 -24.57 11.91 10.76
CA LEU A 120 -24.84 13.23 11.34
C LEU A 120 -25.98 13.97 10.59
N LYS A 121 -26.03 13.86 9.27
CA LYS A 121 -27.10 14.42 8.45
C LYS A 121 -28.44 13.74 8.73
N GLY A 122 -28.45 12.41 8.86
CA GLY A 122 -29.65 11.63 9.20
C GLY A 122 -30.21 12.00 10.56
N GLU A 123 -29.35 12.15 11.60
CA GLU A 123 -29.75 12.63 12.91
C GLU A 123 -30.35 14.04 12.88
N ALA A 124 -29.73 14.93 12.12
CA ALA A 124 -30.17 16.34 12.08
C ALA A 124 -31.44 16.55 11.24
N LYS A 125 -31.68 15.78 10.18
CA LYS A 125 -32.72 16.04 9.15
C LYS A 125 -33.69 14.89 8.90
N GLY A 126 -33.47 13.72 9.53
CA GLY A 126 -34.19 12.48 9.26
C GLY A 126 -33.42 11.55 8.29
N TYR A 127 -33.44 10.27 8.56
CA TYR A 127 -32.68 9.26 7.80
C TYR A 127 -33.20 9.04 6.38
N ASP A 128 -34.41 9.49 6.06
CA ASP A 128 -34.94 9.56 4.68
C ASP A 128 -34.25 10.64 3.80
N LYS A 129 -33.42 11.50 4.40
CA LYS A 129 -32.62 12.52 3.73
C LYS A 129 -31.17 12.10 3.45
N VAL A 130 -30.78 10.89 3.87
CA VAL A 130 -29.49 10.30 3.53
C VAL A 130 -29.35 10.19 2.00
N SER A 131 -28.11 10.34 1.51
CA SER A 131 -27.84 10.30 0.07
C SER A 131 -28.30 8.98 -0.55
N PRO A 132 -28.95 8.99 -1.74
CA PRO A 132 -29.27 7.76 -2.46
C PRO A 132 -28.01 6.99 -2.92
N PHE A 133 -26.85 7.64 -2.90
CA PHE A 133 -25.56 7.02 -3.20
C PHE A 133 -24.82 6.55 -1.94
N PHE A 134 -25.42 6.69 -0.75
CA PHE A 134 -24.78 6.34 0.52
C PHE A 134 -24.21 4.92 0.48
N VAL A 135 -25.05 3.92 0.20
CA VAL A 135 -24.60 2.51 0.21
C VAL A 135 -23.48 2.27 -0.82
N PRO A 136 -23.61 2.64 -2.11
CA PRO A 136 -22.51 2.51 -3.07
C PRO A 136 -21.23 3.27 -2.70
N MET A 137 -21.33 4.38 -1.97
CA MET A 137 -20.15 5.14 -1.54
C MET A 137 -19.45 4.55 -0.33
N THR A 138 -20.13 3.72 0.47
CA THR A 138 -19.57 3.20 1.72
C THR A 138 -18.98 1.81 1.61
N ILE A 139 -19.50 0.94 0.74
CA ILE A 139 -19.04 -0.45 0.65
C ILE A 139 -17.66 -0.57 -0.01
N ALA A 140 -16.78 -1.35 0.61
CA ALA A 140 -15.37 -1.44 0.26
C ALA A 140 -15.10 -1.95 -1.18
N ASN A 141 -15.99 -2.79 -1.73
CA ASN A 141 -15.83 -3.36 -3.07
C ASN A 141 -16.11 -2.38 -4.21
N MET A 142 -16.58 -1.17 -3.91
CA MET A 142 -16.92 -0.20 -4.97
C MET A 142 -15.70 0.41 -5.65
N ALA A 143 -14.53 0.40 -5.04
CA ALA A 143 -13.31 0.76 -5.74
C ALA A 143 -13.07 -0.18 -6.95
N ALA A 144 -13.12 -1.49 -6.73
CA ALA A 144 -13.00 -2.47 -7.81
C ALA A 144 -14.17 -2.37 -8.81
N GLY A 145 -15.41 -2.23 -8.31
CA GLY A 145 -16.61 -2.12 -9.14
C GLY A 145 -16.60 -0.90 -10.07
N GLN A 146 -16.21 0.27 -9.57
CA GLN A 146 -16.15 1.51 -10.35
C GLN A 146 -15.04 1.47 -11.42
N VAL A 147 -13.89 0.88 -11.10
CA VAL A 147 -12.83 0.63 -12.09
C VAL A 147 -13.32 -0.33 -13.17
N ALA A 148 -13.93 -1.45 -12.80
CA ALA A 148 -14.49 -2.40 -13.76
C ALA A 148 -15.55 -1.77 -14.68
N ILE A 149 -16.48 -0.98 -14.11
CA ILE A 149 -17.52 -0.26 -14.88
C ILE A 149 -16.90 0.73 -15.87
N ARG A 150 -15.95 1.55 -15.39
CA ARG A 150 -15.34 2.61 -16.19
C ARG A 150 -14.57 2.07 -17.39
N PHE A 151 -13.85 0.99 -17.22
CA PHE A 151 -12.96 0.43 -18.24
C PHE A 151 -13.56 -0.79 -18.96
N GLY A 152 -14.79 -1.17 -18.64
CA GLY A 152 -15.49 -2.28 -19.28
C GLY A 152 -14.89 -3.66 -18.96
N LEU A 153 -14.22 -3.83 -17.80
CA LEU A 153 -13.57 -5.06 -17.39
C LEU A 153 -14.59 -6.05 -16.83
N LYS A 154 -14.82 -7.17 -17.50
CA LYS A 154 -15.90 -8.13 -17.20
C LYS A 154 -15.41 -9.45 -16.62
N GLY A 155 -14.12 -9.57 -16.35
CA GLY A 155 -13.54 -10.70 -15.64
C GLY A 155 -13.89 -10.68 -14.15
N MET A 156 -13.15 -11.41 -13.33
CA MET A 156 -13.34 -11.42 -11.89
C MET A 156 -13.21 -10.00 -11.32
N CYS A 157 -14.23 -9.54 -10.61
CA CYS A 157 -14.21 -8.27 -9.86
C CYS A 157 -14.36 -8.57 -8.38
N THR A 158 -13.31 -8.33 -7.59
CA THR A 158 -13.30 -8.66 -6.16
C THR A 158 -12.52 -7.63 -5.35
N SER A 159 -12.84 -7.55 -4.07
CA SER A 159 -12.18 -6.71 -3.09
C SER A 159 -11.86 -7.54 -1.86
N PRO A 160 -10.67 -8.13 -1.76
CA PRO A 160 -10.22 -8.73 -0.51
C PRO A 160 -10.18 -7.64 0.57
N VAL A 161 -10.94 -7.81 1.64
CA VAL A 161 -10.91 -6.89 2.77
C VAL A 161 -9.76 -7.30 3.68
N THR A 162 -8.56 -6.86 3.33
CA THR A 162 -7.34 -7.04 4.12
C THR A 162 -6.71 -5.68 4.34
N ALA A 163 -5.90 -5.55 5.36
CA ALA A 163 -5.33 -4.26 5.74
C ALA A 163 -4.38 -3.64 4.69
N CYS A 164 -4.06 -4.32 3.57
CA CYS A 164 -2.94 -3.90 2.71
C CYS A 164 -3.05 -4.33 1.25
N ALA A 165 -4.00 -3.85 0.41
CA ALA A 165 -3.85 -3.86 -1.06
C ALA A 165 -4.98 -3.12 -1.79
N GLY A 166 -4.76 -1.92 -2.33
CA GLY A 166 -5.72 -1.24 -3.21
C GLY A 166 -5.90 0.26 -2.99
N ALA A 167 -7.00 0.69 -2.36
CA ALA A 167 -7.31 2.11 -2.17
C ALA A 167 -7.95 2.38 -0.81
N GLU A 168 -7.57 3.49 -0.16
CA GLU A 168 -8.07 3.85 1.16
C GLU A 168 -8.19 5.36 1.35
N SER A 169 -9.18 5.80 2.13
CA SER A 169 -9.30 7.18 2.60
C SER A 169 -10.16 7.22 3.86
N CYS A 170 -9.54 7.11 5.02
CA CYS A 170 -10.23 7.08 6.32
C CYS A 170 -9.72 8.14 7.31
N ILE A 171 -9.12 9.24 6.81
CA ILE A 171 -8.71 10.37 7.63
C ILE A 171 -9.95 11.21 7.97
N SER A 172 -10.58 10.88 9.09
CA SER A 172 -11.80 11.47 9.61
C SER A 172 -11.80 11.44 11.15
N PRO A 173 -12.66 12.18 11.82
CA PRO A 173 -12.76 12.15 13.30
C PRO A 173 -12.90 10.74 13.87
N LEU A 174 -13.77 9.91 13.29
CA LEU A 174 -13.99 8.53 13.76
C LEU A 174 -12.83 7.62 13.40
N GLY A 175 -12.30 7.73 12.18
CA GLY A 175 -11.15 6.92 11.72
C GLY A 175 -9.91 7.18 12.58
N VAL A 176 -9.49 8.44 12.69
CA VAL A 176 -8.35 8.81 13.53
C VAL A 176 -8.64 8.56 15.02
N GLY A 177 -9.86 8.87 15.49
CA GLY A 177 -10.28 8.62 16.87
C GLY A 177 -10.24 7.13 17.24
N GLY A 178 -10.71 6.25 16.37
CA GLY A 178 -10.69 4.80 16.57
C GLY A 178 -9.26 4.26 16.76
N PHE A 179 -8.36 4.59 15.85
CA PHE A 179 -6.95 4.17 15.96
C PHE A 179 -6.23 4.85 17.14
N THR A 180 -6.58 6.10 17.48
CA THR A 180 -6.05 6.79 18.68
C THR A 180 -6.48 6.08 19.96
N SER A 181 -7.75 5.65 20.06
CA SER A 181 -8.27 4.90 21.21
C SER A 181 -7.58 3.56 21.41
N MET A 182 -7.15 2.93 20.33
CA MET A 182 -6.33 1.71 20.32
C MET A 182 -4.87 1.97 20.67
N LYS A 183 -4.44 3.23 20.82
CA LYS A 183 -3.04 3.65 20.99
C LYS A 183 -2.13 3.17 19.85
N ALA A 184 -2.68 3.08 18.65
CA ALA A 184 -1.96 2.62 17.46
C ALA A 184 -1.26 3.76 16.70
N LEU A 185 -1.76 5.01 16.87
CA LEU A 185 -1.19 6.19 16.21
C LEU A 185 -0.15 6.90 17.08
N ASN A 186 0.85 7.48 16.44
CA ASN A 186 1.85 8.32 17.09
C ASN A 186 1.25 9.69 17.43
N PRO A 187 1.21 10.11 18.73
CA PRO A 187 0.61 11.37 19.14
C PRO A 187 1.56 12.57 19.08
N THR A 188 2.72 12.45 18.45
CA THR A 188 3.68 13.57 18.32
C THR A 188 3.09 14.72 17.50
N ASP A 189 3.52 15.94 17.79
CA ASP A 189 3.21 17.14 17.01
C ASP A 189 4.34 17.47 15.98
N ASP A 190 5.46 16.71 15.99
CA ASP A 190 6.57 16.89 15.06
C ASP A 190 6.41 15.97 13.82
N PRO A 191 6.14 16.51 12.62
CA PRO A 191 5.99 15.69 11.41
C PRO A 191 7.23 14.85 11.06
N ALA A 192 8.43 15.33 11.42
CA ALA A 192 9.68 14.61 11.18
C ALA A 192 9.93 13.47 12.20
N ARG A 193 9.12 13.34 13.24
CA ARG A 193 9.17 12.24 14.22
C ARG A 193 7.88 11.42 14.25
N ALA A 194 6.96 11.67 13.34
CA ALA A 194 5.65 11.03 13.35
C ALA A 194 5.68 9.60 12.75
N SER A 195 6.22 9.44 11.55
CA SER A 195 6.36 8.13 10.89
C SER A 195 7.84 7.74 10.85
N ILE A 196 8.28 6.95 11.83
CA ILE A 196 9.69 6.59 12.07
C ILE A 196 9.84 5.07 12.28
N PRO A 197 9.54 4.24 11.25
CA PRO A 197 9.72 2.80 11.35
C PRO A 197 11.15 2.43 11.80
N PHE A 198 11.24 1.39 12.65
CA PHE A 198 12.50 0.83 13.18
C PHE A 198 13.32 1.75 14.10
N ASP A 199 12.86 2.98 14.36
CA ASP A 199 13.51 3.91 15.29
C ASP A 199 13.13 3.55 16.74
N ALA A 200 14.07 3.68 17.69
CA ALA A 200 13.83 3.38 19.11
C ALA A 200 12.74 4.31 19.73
N GLU A 201 12.56 5.52 19.21
CA GLU A 201 11.57 6.48 19.68
C GLU A 201 10.21 6.38 18.95
N ARG A 202 10.00 5.32 18.14
CA ARG A 202 8.71 5.12 17.45
C ARG A 202 7.55 4.98 18.43
N GLY A 203 6.45 5.67 18.17
CA GLY A 203 5.32 5.73 19.10
C GLY A 203 3.98 5.26 18.50
N GLY A 204 3.99 4.66 17.32
CA GLY A 204 2.80 4.28 16.58
C GLY A 204 2.91 4.66 15.10
N PHE A 205 1.93 4.27 14.30
CA PHE A 205 1.92 4.65 12.89
C PHE A 205 1.28 6.03 12.64
N VAL A 206 1.50 6.57 11.47
CA VAL A 206 0.76 7.74 10.95
C VAL A 206 -0.24 7.23 9.94
N ILE A 207 -1.52 7.56 10.12
CA ILE A 207 -2.57 7.21 9.16
C ILE A 207 -2.36 7.98 7.85
N GLY A 208 -2.42 7.26 6.72
CA GLY A 208 -2.34 7.82 5.37
C GLY A 208 -3.55 7.44 4.52
N GLU A 209 -3.61 8.01 3.31
CA GLU A 209 -4.63 7.69 2.31
C GLU A 209 -4.03 7.63 0.92
N GLY A 210 -4.69 6.94 -0.02
CA GLY A 210 -4.25 6.86 -1.40
C GLY A 210 -4.71 5.62 -2.14
N ALA A 211 -4.06 5.33 -3.25
CA ALA A 211 -4.21 4.11 -4.04
C ALA A 211 -2.91 3.75 -4.75
N GLY A 212 -2.65 2.45 -4.91
CA GLY A 212 -1.61 1.90 -5.78
C GLY A 212 -2.17 0.78 -6.64
N ILE A 213 -1.98 0.88 -7.95
CA ILE A 213 -2.51 -0.05 -8.95
C ILE A 213 -1.37 -0.54 -9.85
N LEU A 214 -1.35 -1.85 -10.06
CA LEU A 214 -0.43 -2.51 -10.97
C LEU A 214 -1.25 -3.23 -12.06
N VAL A 215 -0.87 -3.06 -13.32
CA VAL A 215 -1.37 -3.89 -14.44
C VAL A 215 -0.50 -5.13 -14.52
N LEU A 216 -1.11 -6.28 -14.31
CA LEU A 216 -0.47 -7.59 -14.38
C LEU A 216 -0.90 -8.29 -15.66
N GLU A 217 0.09 -8.77 -16.43
CA GLU A 217 -0.15 -9.50 -17.68
C GLU A 217 0.61 -10.83 -17.71
N GLU A 218 0.07 -11.79 -18.43
CA GLU A 218 0.84 -12.99 -18.80
C GLU A 218 1.97 -12.57 -19.74
N LEU A 219 3.17 -13.11 -19.50
CA LEU A 219 4.39 -12.69 -20.20
C LEU A 219 4.29 -12.75 -21.72
N GLY A 220 3.75 -13.85 -22.28
CA GLY A 220 3.61 -14.00 -23.73
C GLY A 220 2.65 -12.96 -24.33
N HIS A 221 1.59 -12.62 -23.62
CA HIS A 221 0.67 -11.54 -24.00
C HIS A 221 1.39 -10.17 -24.02
N ALA A 222 2.11 -9.83 -22.93
CA ALA A 222 2.86 -8.58 -22.84
C ALA A 222 3.91 -8.45 -23.97
N GLN A 223 4.67 -9.51 -24.22
CA GLN A 223 5.67 -9.55 -25.29
C GLN A 223 5.06 -9.43 -26.68
N ALA A 224 3.94 -10.12 -26.94
CA ALA A 224 3.26 -10.09 -28.24
C ALA A 224 2.78 -8.69 -28.64
N ARG A 225 2.42 -7.85 -27.67
CA ARG A 225 2.03 -6.44 -27.92
C ARG A 225 3.17 -5.44 -27.73
N GLY A 226 4.40 -5.89 -27.43
CA GLY A 226 5.56 -5.02 -27.23
C GLY A 226 5.48 -4.16 -25.99
N ALA A 227 4.84 -4.65 -24.91
CA ALA A 227 4.70 -3.93 -23.68
C ALA A 227 6.04 -3.66 -22.99
N ARG A 228 6.18 -2.49 -22.36
CA ARG A 228 7.23 -2.29 -21.35
C ARG A 228 6.94 -3.20 -20.16
N ILE A 229 7.98 -3.78 -19.58
CA ILE A 229 7.88 -4.61 -18.39
C ILE A 229 8.75 -4.01 -17.30
N TYR A 230 8.16 -3.73 -16.14
CA TYR A 230 8.84 -3.19 -14.97
C TYR A 230 9.54 -4.27 -14.15
N ALA A 231 8.83 -5.36 -13.89
CA ALA A 231 9.30 -6.49 -13.10
C ALA A 231 8.42 -7.72 -13.37
N GLU A 232 8.88 -8.89 -12.96
CA GLU A 232 8.08 -10.11 -12.94
C GLU A 232 7.59 -10.41 -11.52
N VAL A 233 6.35 -10.82 -11.35
CA VAL A 233 5.81 -11.35 -10.09
C VAL A 233 6.03 -12.86 -10.09
N VAL A 234 6.99 -13.32 -9.28
CA VAL A 234 7.45 -14.72 -9.33
C VAL A 234 6.93 -15.59 -8.20
N GLY A 235 6.50 -14.98 -7.08
CA GLY A 235 6.01 -15.74 -5.95
C GLY A 235 5.06 -14.95 -5.06
N TYR A 236 4.18 -15.69 -4.39
CA TYR A 236 3.19 -15.17 -3.45
C TYR A 236 3.07 -16.10 -2.23
N GLY A 237 2.97 -15.49 -1.06
CA GLY A 237 2.67 -16.17 0.19
C GLY A 237 1.55 -15.45 0.94
N SER A 238 0.69 -16.21 1.57
CA SER A 238 -0.34 -15.67 2.48
C SER A 238 -0.66 -16.69 3.56
N ASN A 239 -0.83 -16.22 4.78
CA ASN A 239 -1.26 -17.01 5.92
C ASN A 239 -1.98 -16.16 6.96
N CYS A 240 -2.30 -16.74 8.09
CA CYS A 240 -2.88 -16.05 9.24
C CYS A 240 -2.15 -16.46 10.51
N ASP A 241 -1.83 -15.49 11.37
CA ASP A 241 -1.24 -15.74 12.70
C ASP A 241 -2.16 -16.55 13.62
N ALA A 242 -3.47 -16.39 13.46
CA ALA A 242 -4.49 -17.00 14.34
C ALA A 242 -4.20 -16.80 15.84
N TYR A 243 -3.66 -15.64 16.20
CA TYR A 243 -3.15 -15.34 17.54
C TYR A 243 -3.96 -14.27 18.25
N HIS A 244 -4.01 -13.04 17.70
CA HIS A 244 -4.66 -11.89 18.33
C HIS A 244 -5.23 -10.95 17.26
N PHE A 245 -6.28 -10.17 17.60
CA PHE A 245 -6.96 -9.33 16.61
C PHE A 245 -6.13 -8.10 16.15
N THR A 246 -5.14 -7.65 16.93
CA THR A 246 -4.28 -6.50 16.54
C THR A 246 -2.79 -6.72 16.72
N ALA A 247 -2.36 -7.67 17.56
CA ALA A 247 -0.94 -7.93 17.81
C ALA A 247 -0.42 -9.06 16.92
N PRO A 248 0.80 -8.95 16.37
CA PRO A 248 1.43 -10.05 15.65
C PRO A 248 1.73 -11.23 16.58
N ALA A 249 1.87 -12.42 16.03
CA ALA A 249 2.34 -13.59 16.78
C ALA A 249 3.75 -13.34 17.32
N PRO A 250 4.07 -13.82 18.55
CA PRO A 250 5.38 -13.61 19.17
C PRO A 250 6.54 -14.04 18.28
N GLY A 251 7.58 -13.20 18.21
CA GLY A 251 8.76 -13.46 17.39
C GLY A 251 8.55 -13.38 15.88
N GLY A 252 7.36 -12.85 15.43
CA GLY A 252 7.05 -12.69 14.00
C GLY A 252 6.87 -14.00 13.25
N ALA A 253 6.46 -15.08 13.93
CA ALA A 253 6.39 -16.43 13.34
C ALA A 253 5.53 -16.50 12.09
N GLY A 254 4.33 -15.87 12.11
CA GLY A 254 3.42 -15.85 10.94
C GLY A 254 4.02 -15.10 9.75
N GLY A 255 4.63 -13.93 9.98
CA GLY A 255 5.35 -13.18 8.94
C GLY A 255 6.50 -14.00 8.34
N ALA A 256 7.30 -14.68 9.18
CA ALA A 256 8.37 -15.55 8.72
C ALA A 256 7.84 -16.70 7.84
N ASP A 257 6.76 -17.35 8.26
CA ASP A 257 6.16 -18.44 7.48
C ASP A 257 5.54 -17.91 6.17
N CYS A 258 4.98 -16.71 6.16
CA CYS A 258 4.47 -16.06 4.96
C CYS A 258 5.59 -15.79 3.95
N MET A 259 6.73 -15.23 4.38
CA MET A 259 7.91 -15.04 3.53
C MET A 259 8.44 -16.36 2.98
N ARG A 260 8.53 -17.43 3.81
CA ARG A 260 8.93 -18.77 3.35
C ARG A 260 7.98 -19.35 2.30
N LEU A 261 6.66 -19.14 2.45
CA LEU A 261 5.68 -19.54 1.46
C LEU A 261 5.91 -18.83 0.13
N ALA A 262 6.12 -17.51 0.15
CA ALA A 262 6.37 -16.71 -1.06
C ALA A 262 7.66 -17.12 -1.76
N LEU A 263 8.77 -17.31 -1.03
CA LEU A 263 10.05 -17.78 -1.58
C LEU A 263 9.94 -19.19 -2.16
N ARG A 264 9.21 -20.09 -1.52
CA ARG A 264 8.94 -21.43 -2.03
C ARG A 264 8.13 -21.39 -3.31
N ASP A 265 7.08 -20.55 -3.37
CA ASP A 265 6.27 -20.38 -4.59
C ASP A 265 7.08 -19.80 -5.74
N ALA A 266 8.00 -18.88 -5.43
CA ALA A 266 8.97 -18.32 -6.39
C ALA A 266 10.05 -19.31 -6.82
N GLY A 267 10.35 -20.33 -6.04
CA GLY A 267 11.51 -21.21 -6.24
C GLY A 267 12.84 -20.50 -5.99
N VAL A 268 12.84 -19.45 -5.15
CA VAL A 268 14.00 -18.58 -4.89
C VAL A 268 14.60 -18.89 -3.52
N GLN A 269 15.93 -18.99 -3.48
CA GLN A 269 16.65 -19.13 -2.21
C GLN A 269 16.73 -17.78 -1.49
N PRO A 270 16.68 -17.74 -0.16
CA PRO A 270 16.75 -16.50 0.60
C PRO A 270 17.94 -15.62 0.24
N GLU A 271 19.08 -16.21 -0.05
CA GLU A 271 20.34 -15.52 -0.36
C GLU A 271 20.29 -14.73 -1.68
N ALA A 272 19.35 -15.02 -2.57
CA ALA A 272 19.17 -14.31 -3.83
C ALA A 272 18.36 -13.00 -3.68
N VAL A 273 17.64 -12.83 -2.58
CA VAL A 273 16.89 -11.61 -2.30
C VAL A 273 17.85 -10.50 -1.88
N GLY A 274 17.74 -9.35 -2.52
CA GLY A 274 18.61 -8.19 -2.25
C GLY A 274 17.90 -7.04 -1.53
N TYR A 275 16.55 -6.99 -1.56
CA TYR A 275 15.77 -5.91 -1.00
C TYR A 275 14.43 -6.38 -0.42
N ILE A 276 14.03 -5.76 0.69
CA ILE A 276 12.70 -5.92 1.29
C ILE A 276 12.08 -4.53 1.49
N ASN A 277 10.95 -4.27 0.84
CA ASN A 277 10.04 -3.19 1.18
C ASN A 277 9.13 -3.71 2.31
N ALA A 278 9.51 -3.38 3.52
CA ALA A 278 8.94 -3.94 4.73
C ALA A 278 7.59 -3.32 5.09
N HIS A 279 6.78 -4.06 5.83
CA HIS A 279 5.57 -3.52 6.43
C HIS A 279 5.87 -2.32 7.32
N GLY A 280 6.85 -2.41 8.21
CA GLY A 280 7.49 -1.30 8.94
C GLY A 280 6.56 -0.15 9.30
N THR A 281 5.67 -0.33 10.27
CA THR A 281 4.61 0.65 10.58
C THR A 281 5.04 1.77 11.51
N GLY A 282 6.16 1.60 12.22
CA GLY A 282 6.54 2.51 13.32
C GLY A 282 5.86 2.17 14.65
N THR A 283 5.29 0.96 14.78
CA THR A 283 4.82 0.45 16.08
C THR A 283 5.85 -0.47 16.70
N HIS A 284 6.01 -0.43 18.04
CA HIS A 284 7.03 -1.21 18.72
C HIS A 284 6.95 -2.71 18.40
N LEU A 285 5.76 -3.31 18.53
CA LEU A 285 5.57 -4.74 18.33
C LEU A 285 5.73 -5.17 16.88
N ASN A 286 5.19 -4.43 15.91
CA ASN A 286 5.32 -4.81 14.52
C ASN A 286 6.77 -4.82 14.09
N ASP A 287 7.49 -3.72 14.32
CA ASP A 287 8.82 -3.54 13.75
C ASP A 287 9.84 -4.53 14.35
N SER A 288 9.74 -4.82 15.66
CA SER A 288 10.58 -5.84 16.28
C SER A 288 10.21 -7.26 15.85
N CYS A 289 8.92 -7.58 15.71
CA CYS A 289 8.46 -8.88 15.22
C CYS A 289 8.86 -9.12 13.76
N GLU A 290 8.73 -8.09 12.91
CA GLU A 290 9.13 -8.16 11.50
C GLU A 290 10.65 -8.32 11.36
N THR A 291 11.45 -7.60 12.14
CA THR A 291 12.90 -7.81 12.22
C THR A 291 13.24 -9.24 12.59
N ALA A 292 12.57 -9.80 13.59
CA ALA A 292 12.76 -11.19 14.01
C ALA A 292 12.35 -12.18 12.91
N ALA A 293 11.25 -11.91 12.20
CA ALA A 293 10.79 -12.72 11.06
C ALA A 293 11.80 -12.72 9.91
N ILE A 294 12.35 -11.56 9.54
CA ILE A 294 13.38 -11.43 8.51
C ILE A 294 14.62 -12.25 8.92
N LYS A 295 15.10 -12.11 10.16
CA LYS A 295 16.24 -12.90 10.66
C LYS A 295 15.96 -14.40 10.63
N ALA A 296 14.77 -14.83 11.00
CA ALA A 296 14.39 -16.25 11.01
C ALA A 296 14.31 -16.87 9.60
N VAL A 297 14.05 -16.07 8.57
CA VAL A 297 14.00 -16.52 7.17
C VAL A 297 15.37 -16.49 6.51
N PHE A 298 16.11 -15.40 6.70
CA PHE A 298 17.32 -15.08 5.95
C PHE A 298 18.63 -15.42 6.70
N GLY A 299 18.56 -15.75 8.00
CA GLY A 299 19.75 -16.07 8.80
C GLY A 299 20.81 -14.97 8.74
N GLU A 300 22.06 -15.32 8.50
CA GLU A 300 23.17 -14.37 8.36
C GLU A 300 23.03 -13.45 7.13
N HIS A 301 22.24 -13.86 6.13
CA HIS A 301 21.96 -13.03 4.96
C HIS A 301 21.09 -11.82 5.30
N ALA A 302 20.29 -11.87 6.37
CA ALA A 302 19.47 -10.74 6.83
C ALA A 302 20.29 -9.46 7.03
N TYR A 303 21.54 -9.57 7.48
CA TYR A 303 22.45 -8.43 7.68
C TYR A 303 23.07 -7.88 6.38
N LYS A 304 22.90 -8.59 5.26
CA LYS A 304 23.36 -8.16 3.92
C LYS A 304 22.24 -7.58 3.06
N LEU A 305 20.99 -7.86 3.46
CA LEU A 305 19.80 -7.30 2.81
C LEU A 305 19.74 -5.79 3.01
N ALA A 306 19.20 -5.10 2.01
CA ALA A 306 18.64 -3.79 2.21
C ALA A 306 17.16 -3.96 2.60
N VAL A 307 16.76 -3.33 3.68
CA VAL A 307 15.36 -3.27 4.14
C VAL A 307 14.96 -1.81 4.21
N SER A 308 13.76 -1.45 3.79
CA SER A 308 13.25 -0.12 4.09
C SER A 308 11.74 -0.11 4.24
N SER A 309 11.21 0.85 4.97
CA SER A 309 9.78 1.12 5.00
C SER A 309 9.48 2.46 4.36
N THR A 310 8.81 2.41 3.21
CA THR A 310 8.32 3.61 2.51
C THR A 310 7.19 4.31 3.27
N LYS A 311 6.61 3.66 4.30
CA LYS A 311 5.67 4.29 5.24
C LYS A 311 6.29 5.43 6.04
N SER A 312 7.61 5.51 6.14
CA SER A 312 8.32 6.68 6.67
C SER A 312 8.02 7.95 5.88
N MET A 313 7.67 7.82 4.59
CA MET A 313 7.34 8.93 3.68
C MET A 313 5.83 9.06 3.45
N THR A 314 5.13 7.94 3.25
CA THR A 314 3.71 7.92 2.87
C THR A 314 2.75 7.84 4.07
N GLY A 315 3.24 7.54 5.28
CA GLY A 315 2.40 7.04 6.35
C GLY A 315 1.86 5.64 6.02
N HIS A 316 1.01 5.10 6.88
CA HIS A 316 0.36 3.82 6.67
C HIS A 316 -0.99 4.00 5.96
N LEU A 317 -1.07 3.63 4.69
CA LEU A 317 -2.25 3.83 3.86
C LEU A 317 -3.29 2.71 4.04
N LEU A 318 -3.17 1.88 5.09
CA LEU A 318 -4.07 0.77 5.39
C LEU A 318 -4.34 -0.10 4.15
N GLY A 319 -5.59 -0.15 3.69
CA GLY A 319 -5.98 -0.91 2.51
C GLY A 319 -5.27 -0.54 1.20
N ALA A 320 -4.63 0.62 1.11
CA ALA A 320 -3.87 1.06 -0.06
C ALA A 320 -2.36 0.74 0.02
N ALA A 321 -1.84 0.41 1.22
CA ALA A 321 -0.40 0.32 1.48
C ALA A 321 0.31 -0.65 0.54
N GLY A 322 -0.11 -1.90 0.47
CA GLY A 322 0.55 -2.92 -0.37
C GLY A 322 0.51 -2.62 -1.86
N GLY A 323 -0.53 -1.92 -2.35
CA GLY A 323 -0.57 -1.46 -3.75
C GLY A 323 0.50 -0.40 -4.04
N VAL A 324 0.62 0.61 -3.17
CA VAL A 324 1.64 1.67 -3.28
C VAL A 324 3.05 1.10 -3.09
N GLU A 325 3.24 0.22 -2.12
CA GLU A 325 4.51 -0.48 -1.87
C GLU A 325 4.90 -1.39 -3.04
N GLY A 326 3.92 -2.07 -3.66
CA GLY A 326 4.15 -2.84 -4.88
C GLY A 326 4.61 -1.97 -6.06
N VAL A 327 4.03 -0.77 -6.23
CA VAL A 327 4.48 0.21 -7.23
C VAL A 327 5.93 0.62 -6.97
N PHE A 328 6.27 0.99 -5.73
CA PHE A 328 7.64 1.39 -5.38
C PHE A 328 8.64 0.23 -5.48
N THR A 329 8.24 -1.00 -5.15
CA THR A 329 9.10 -2.18 -5.27
C THR A 329 9.40 -2.51 -6.75
N ALA A 330 8.38 -2.40 -7.62
CA ALA A 330 8.58 -2.58 -9.06
C ALA A 330 9.53 -1.52 -9.65
N LEU A 331 9.38 -0.26 -9.25
CA LEU A 331 10.26 0.84 -9.65
C LEU A 331 11.68 0.67 -9.07
N ALA A 332 11.81 0.19 -7.84
CA ALA A 332 13.11 -0.06 -7.24
C ALA A 332 13.92 -1.10 -8.03
N LEU A 333 13.26 -2.17 -8.49
CA LEU A 333 13.87 -3.17 -9.36
C LEU A 333 14.19 -2.62 -10.76
N HIS A 334 13.26 -1.86 -11.34
CA HIS A 334 13.39 -1.32 -12.70
C HIS A 334 14.53 -0.30 -12.79
N ASP A 335 14.58 0.64 -11.83
CA ASP A 335 15.50 1.77 -11.85
C ASP A 335 16.82 1.50 -11.11
N GLY A 336 16.93 0.38 -10.39
CA GLY A 336 18.12 0.06 -9.57
C GLY A 336 18.32 1.02 -8.39
N TYR A 337 17.21 1.56 -7.83
CA TYR A 337 17.25 2.47 -6.69
C TYR A 337 16.38 1.95 -5.53
N LEU A 338 16.99 1.69 -4.39
CA LEU A 338 16.31 1.22 -3.18
C LEU A 338 15.93 2.40 -2.29
N PRO A 339 14.62 2.61 -1.99
CA PRO A 339 14.15 3.72 -1.17
C PRO A 339 14.68 3.70 0.27
N ALA A 340 14.83 4.88 0.86
CA ALA A 340 15.22 5.04 2.26
C ALA A 340 14.07 4.77 3.24
N THR A 341 14.43 4.47 4.50
CA THR A 341 13.59 4.72 5.68
C THR A 341 13.96 6.10 6.21
N VAL A 342 13.16 7.11 5.90
CA VAL A 342 13.48 8.48 6.30
C VAL A 342 13.17 8.74 7.77
N ASN A 343 13.83 9.76 8.36
CA ASN A 343 13.66 10.17 9.76
C ASN A 343 14.09 9.13 10.80
N LEU A 344 14.73 8.04 10.41
CA LEU A 344 15.34 7.06 11.32
C LEU A 344 16.61 7.67 11.92
N ARG A 345 16.61 7.97 13.22
CA ARG A 345 17.67 8.71 13.91
C ARG A 345 18.26 7.96 15.09
N VAL A 346 17.42 7.24 15.83
CA VAL A 346 17.82 6.54 17.07
C VAL A 346 17.78 5.04 16.82
N PRO A 347 18.95 4.36 16.78
CA PRO A 347 19.02 2.92 16.60
C PRO A 347 18.28 2.17 17.71
N ASP A 348 17.50 1.16 17.33
CA ASP A 348 16.84 0.24 18.24
C ASP A 348 17.58 -1.12 18.22
N PRO A 349 18.07 -1.64 19.37
CA PRO A 349 18.72 -2.95 19.44
C PRO A 349 17.84 -4.11 18.98
N GLU A 350 16.51 -3.99 19.04
CA GLU A 350 15.59 -5.01 18.53
C GLU A 350 15.40 -4.92 16.99
N CYS A 351 15.80 -3.79 16.38
CA CYS A 351 15.73 -3.50 14.96
C CYS A 351 17.14 -3.17 14.42
N ASP A 352 18.00 -4.19 14.31
CA ASP A 352 19.45 -4.06 14.05
C ASP A 352 19.86 -4.43 12.60
N LEU A 353 18.92 -4.44 11.65
CA LEU A 353 19.22 -4.70 10.24
C LEU A 353 19.60 -3.40 9.50
N ASN A 354 19.94 -3.51 8.21
CA ASN A 354 20.22 -2.36 7.36
C ASN A 354 18.91 -1.78 6.80
N TYR A 355 18.33 -0.81 7.50
CA TYR A 355 17.06 -0.17 7.12
C TYR A 355 17.21 1.00 6.14
N LEU A 356 18.34 1.19 5.49
CA LEU A 356 18.65 2.33 4.61
C LEU A 356 18.27 3.67 5.28
N PRO A 357 18.88 4.02 6.41
CA PRO A 357 18.45 5.17 7.20
C PRO A 357 18.70 6.48 6.46
N ASN A 358 17.63 7.23 6.20
CA ASN A 358 17.59 8.58 5.62
C ASN A 358 18.06 8.73 4.18
N GLU A 359 18.84 7.79 3.66
CA GLU A 359 19.34 7.82 2.27
C GLU A 359 19.04 6.50 1.58
N GLY A 360 18.47 6.57 0.38
CA GLY A 360 18.31 5.41 -0.47
C GLY A 360 19.63 4.97 -1.10
N ALA A 361 19.64 3.84 -1.75
CA ALA A 361 20.83 3.26 -2.34
C ALA A 361 20.66 3.00 -3.85
N GLU A 362 21.59 3.48 -4.66
CA GLU A 362 21.75 3.03 -6.05
C GLU A 362 22.33 1.61 -6.03
N ARG A 363 21.45 0.63 -6.21
CA ARG A 363 21.80 -0.78 -6.14
C ARG A 363 20.83 -1.62 -6.94
N GLN A 364 21.32 -2.28 -7.99
CA GLN A 364 20.56 -3.28 -8.71
C GLN A 364 20.48 -4.57 -7.88
N VAL A 365 19.27 -5.11 -7.75
CA VAL A 365 19.01 -6.38 -7.09
C VAL A 365 18.18 -7.27 -8.01
N GLU A 366 18.39 -8.59 -7.96
CA GLU A 366 17.65 -9.53 -8.81
C GLU A 366 16.24 -9.79 -8.27
N TYR A 367 16.11 -9.97 -6.95
CA TYR A 367 14.81 -10.22 -6.30
C TYR A 367 14.57 -9.20 -5.19
N ALA A 368 13.32 -8.76 -5.11
CA ALA A 368 12.82 -7.96 -4.01
C ALA A 368 11.52 -8.56 -3.43
N ILE A 369 11.28 -8.28 -2.16
CA ILE A 369 10.06 -8.68 -1.45
C ILE A 369 9.30 -7.42 -1.04
N SER A 370 7.95 -7.46 -1.15
CA SER A 370 7.05 -6.55 -0.44
C SER A 370 6.18 -7.38 0.47
N ASP A 371 6.16 -7.07 1.76
CA ASP A 371 5.35 -7.77 2.74
C ASP A 371 4.35 -6.87 3.45
N SER A 372 3.30 -7.48 3.96
CA SER A 372 2.19 -6.80 4.61
C SER A 372 1.68 -7.65 5.77
N LEU A 373 1.67 -7.07 6.96
CA LEU A 373 1.25 -7.72 8.21
C LEU A 373 0.05 -6.96 8.78
N GLY A 374 -1.16 -7.51 8.61
CA GLY A 374 -2.40 -6.81 8.91
C GLY A 374 -3.09 -7.25 10.22
N PHE A 375 -3.94 -6.40 10.75
CA PHE A 375 -4.84 -6.74 11.85
C PHE A 375 -5.65 -8.01 11.53
N GLY A 376 -5.97 -8.81 12.55
CA GLY A 376 -6.52 -10.15 12.38
C GLY A 376 -5.46 -11.22 12.10
N GLY A 377 -4.17 -10.83 12.07
CA GLY A 377 -3.06 -11.73 11.76
C GLY A 377 -2.95 -12.07 10.27
N HIS A 378 -3.51 -11.25 9.39
CA HIS A 378 -3.38 -11.43 7.95
C HIS A 378 -1.99 -11.08 7.48
N ASN A 379 -1.25 -12.03 6.95
CA ASN A 379 0.07 -11.82 6.38
C ASN A 379 0.04 -12.08 4.87
N ALA A 380 0.68 -11.23 4.10
CA ALA A 380 0.87 -11.39 2.66
C ALA A 380 2.29 -10.97 2.27
N CYS A 381 2.89 -11.71 1.35
CA CYS A 381 4.24 -11.47 0.86
C CYS A 381 4.29 -11.73 -0.65
N VAL A 382 4.85 -10.79 -1.41
CA VAL A 382 5.00 -10.89 -2.86
C VAL A 382 6.49 -10.84 -3.20
N VAL A 383 6.95 -11.76 -4.03
CA VAL A 383 8.34 -11.78 -4.55
C VAL A 383 8.33 -11.25 -5.98
N PHE A 384 9.10 -10.21 -6.20
CA PHE A 384 9.33 -9.58 -7.49
C PHE A 384 10.71 -9.94 -8.00
N LYS A 385 10.82 -10.09 -9.31
CA LYS A 385 12.10 -10.30 -10.00
C LYS A 385 12.36 -9.16 -10.96
N HIS A 386 13.61 -8.69 -10.98
CA HIS A 386 14.08 -7.75 -11.99
C HIS A 386 13.89 -8.32 -13.41
N TRP A 387 13.44 -7.47 -14.32
CA TRP A 387 13.26 -7.84 -15.72
C TRP A 387 14.50 -7.42 -16.53
N GLU A 388 15.15 -8.38 -17.15
CA GLU A 388 16.39 -8.15 -17.91
C GLU A 388 16.17 -7.92 -19.42
N GLY A 389 14.88 -7.97 -19.90
CA GLY A 389 14.53 -7.82 -21.33
C GLY A 389 14.17 -9.11 -22.02
#